data_27a82c900a31cc8424865e83b994a6e4
#
_entry.id   27a82c900a31cc8424865e83b994a6e4
#
_cell.length_a   1.000
_cell.length_b   1.000
_cell.length_c   1.000
_cell.angle_alpha   90.00
_cell.angle_beta   90.00
_cell.angle_gamma   90.00
#
_symmetry.space_group_name_H-M   'P 1'
#
loop_
_entity.id
_entity.type
_entity.pdbx_description
1 polymer ?
#
loop_
_entity_poly.entity_id
_entity_poly.type
_entity_poly.pdbx_seq_one_letter_code
_entity_poly.pdbx_strand_id
1 'polypeptide(L)'
;MKLYHVALSPFAARCRIQIYAKQLPVELVDPPGGLSSESYRKLNPTGKVPALQLDDGSILPESAVIGEYLEDRFPEPALRPADPATRARMRLLVHFADLYLVPPLVALFKQANPAQRSAAVVAERIEELRPCYDQLAGFLGPGPYAVGAELTLADCALFPLFFFATRLHPLLGDKDPTAERAPLSRWWQAVRRHDAIVRVDGELAKALAASMAGAR
;
A
#
# COMPACT_ATOMS: atom_id res chain seq x y z
N MET A 1 12.10 -0.33 -18.11
CA MET A 1 12.13 0.12 -16.69
C MET A 1 12.16 -1.08 -15.76
N LYS A 2 12.68 -0.91 -14.52
CA LYS A 2 12.69 -1.95 -13.47
C LYS A 2 12.18 -1.40 -12.16
N LEU A 3 11.33 -2.15 -11.46
CA LEU A 3 10.90 -1.80 -10.09
C LEU A 3 11.66 -2.67 -9.09
N TYR A 4 12.53 -2.04 -8.30
CA TYR A 4 13.12 -2.70 -7.14
C TYR A 4 12.08 -2.79 -6.03
N HIS A 5 11.82 -4.03 -5.56
CA HIS A 5 10.76 -4.28 -4.58
C HIS A 5 11.10 -5.42 -3.62
N VAL A 6 10.34 -5.54 -2.56
CA VAL A 6 10.22 -6.78 -1.76
C VAL A 6 8.74 -7.14 -1.64
N ALA A 7 8.45 -8.43 -1.63
CA ALA A 7 7.09 -8.94 -1.75
C ALA A 7 6.13 -8.40 -0.67
N LEU A 8 6.59 -8.28 0.59
CA LEU A 8 5.79 -7.80 1.75
C LEU A 8 5.73 -6.29 1.91
N SER A 9 6.42 -5.50 1.06
CA SER A 9 6.35 -4.04 1.19
C SER A 9 4.99 -3.50 0.73
N PRO A 10 4.22 -2.83 1.59
CA PRO A 10 2.95 -2.20 1.19
C PRO A 10 3.17 -1.09 0.15
N PHE A 11 4.29 -0.38 0.23
CA PHE A 11 4.63 0.67 -0.72
C PHE A 11 5.00 0.10 -2.10
N ALA A 12 5.72 -1.04 -2.14
CA ALA A 12 5.98 -1.73 -3.41
C ALA A 12 4.71 -2.38 -3.98
N ALA A 13 3.81 -2.88 -3.13
CA ALA A 13 2.52 -3.41 -3.54
C ALA A 13 1.67 -2.34 -4.24
N ARG A 14 1.68 -1.09 -3.75
CA ARG A 14 1.04 0.06 -4.40
C ARG A 14 1.46 0.20 -5.87
N CYS A 15 2.77 0.18 -6.14
CA CYS A 15 3.30 0.27 -7.49
C CYS A 15 2.97 -0.98 -8.33
N ARG A 16 3.01 -2.18 -7.73
CA ARG A 16 2.65 -3.42 -8.44
C ARG A 16 1.20 -3.42 -8.90
N ILE A 17 0.27 -2.94 -8.06
CA ILE A 17 -1.15 -2.81 -8.45
C ILE A 17 -1.28 -1.94 -9.70
N GLN A 18 -0.64 -0.77 -9.73
CA GLN A 18 -0.65 0.11 -10.88
C GLN A 18 -0.04 -0.54 -12.12
N ILE A 19 1.14 -1.17 -11.99
CA ILE A 19 1.82 -1.89 -13.07
C ILE A 19 0.91 -2.95 -13.67
N TYR A 20 0.22 -3.74 -12.84
CA TYR A 20 -0.67 -4.79 -13.30
C TYR A 20 -1.97 -4.25 -13.91
N ALA A 21 -2.58 -3.24 -13.29
CA ALA A 21 -3.81 -2.62 -13.79
C ALA A 21 -3.61 -1.98 -15.16
N LYS A 22 -2.43 -1.40 -15.40
CA LYS A 22 -2.06 -0.77 -16.67
C LYS A 22 -1.29 -1.70 -17.63
N GLN A 23 -0.99 -2.93 -17.21
CA GLN A 23 -0.21 -3.92 -17.97
C GLN A 23 1.15 -3.36 -18.47
N LEU A 24 1.84 -2.61 -17.61
CA LEU A 24 3.06 -1.91 -17.98
C LEU A 24 4.26 -2.86 -18.15
N PRO A 25 5.16 -2.61 -19.11
CA PRO A 25 6.37 -3.40 -19.33
C PRO A 25 7.46 -3.02 -18.31
N VAL A 26 7.18 -3.22 -17.03
CA VAL A 26 8.09 -2.97 -15.91
C VAL A 26 8.51 -4.29 -15.31
N GLU A 27 9.82 -4.58 -15.34
CA GLU A 27 10.40 -5.74 -14.70
C GLU A 27 10.42 -5.58 -13.18
N LEU A 28 9.97 -6.60 -12.45
CA LEU A 28 10.05 -6.61 -10.98
C LEU A 28 11.34 -7.32 -10.56
N VAL A 29 12.16 -6.63 -9.78
CA VAL A 29 13.49 -7.13 -9.39
C VAL A 29 13.74 -6.95 -7.90
N ASP A 30 14.50 -7.88 -7.31
CA ASP A 30 14.96 -7.73 -5.94
C ASP A 30 16.08 -6.69 -5.84
N PRO A 31 16.17 -5.95 -4.71
CA PRO A 31 17.30 -5.08 -4.43
C PRO A 31 18.61 -5.88 -4.43
N PRO A 32 19.64 -5.47 -5.18
CA PRO A 32 20.92 -6.18 -5.24
C PRO A 32 21.57 -6.25 -3.86
N GLY A 33 21.86 -7.48 -3.39
CA GLY A 33 22.39 -7.73 -2.05
C GLY A 33 21.37 -7.57 -0.93
N GLY A 34 20.07 -7.37 -1.24
CA GLY A 34 18.99 -7.20 -0.29
C GLY A 34 18.75 -5.74 0.14
N LEU A 35 17.68 -5.55 0.93
CA LEU A 35 17.32 -4.25 1.47
C LEU A 35 18.46 -3.63 2.28
N SER A 36 18.69 -2.34 2.06
CA SER A 36 19.68 -1.54 2.78
C SER A 36 21.13 -2.01 2.63
N SER A 37 21.43 -2.93 1.70
CA SER A 37 22.80 -3.31 1.35
C SER A 37 23.57 -2.13 0.77
N GLU A 38 24.90 -2.18 0.81
CA GLU A 38 25.74 -1.15 0.21
C GLU A 38 25.52 -1.05 -1.31
N SER A 39 25.39 -2.20 -2.00
CA SER A 39 25.13 -2.26 -3.44
C SER A 39 23.80 -1.60 -3.80
N TYR A 40 22.75 -1.83 -3.01
CA TYR A 40 21.46 -1.18 -3.25
C TYR A 40 21.48 0.32 -2.88
N ARG A 41 22.17 0.72 -1.81
CA ARG A 41 22.30 2.14 -1.42
C ARG A 41 23.08 2.97 -2.46
N LYS A 42 23.99 2.36 -3.21
CA LYS A 42 24.65 3.02 -4.36
C LYS A 42 23.67 3.33 -5.49
N LEU A 43 22.63 2.53 -5.67
CA LEU A 43 21.55 2.77 -6.63
C LEU A 43 20.49 3.72 -6.05
N ASN A 44 19.99 3.42 -4.88
CA ASN A 44 18.99 4.22 -4.19
C ASN A 44 19.51 4.62 -2.80
N PRO A 45 19.94 5.89 -2.59
CA PRO A 45 20.53 6.34 -1.32
C PRO A 45 19.61 6.17 -0.11
N THR A 46 18.27 6.13 -0.31
CA THR A 46 17.33 5.88 0.79
C THR A 46 17.42 4.45 1.33
N GLY A 47 17.93 3.51 0.52
CA GLY A 47 17.99 2.07 0.85
C GLY A 47 16.62 1.40 1.01
N LYS A 48 15.54 2.10 0.62
CA LYS A 48 14.15 1.64 0.79
C LYS A 48 13.56 1.15 -0.55
N VAL A 49 12.48 0.41 -0.48
CA VAL A 49 11.66 0.01 -1.62
C VAL A 49 10.24 0.58 -1.50
N PRO A 50 9.59 0.87 -2.64
CA PRO A 50 10.03 0.68 -4.02
C PRO A 50 11.01 1.75 -4.49
N ALA A 51 11.77 1.42 -5.54
CA ALA A 51 12.48 2.38 -6.38
C ALA A 51 12.34 1.97 -7.85
N LEU A 52 12.00 2.89 -8.72
CA LEU A 52 11.84 2.65 -10.15
C LEU A 52 13.12 3.09 -10.88
N GLN A 53 13.77 2.15 -11.57
CA GLN A 53 14.81 2.46 -12.53
C GLN A 53 14.19 2.80 -13.88
N LEU A 54 14.44 4.00 -14.37
CA LEU A 54 13.97 4.48 -15.67
C LEU A 54 14.83 3.92 -16.80
N ASP A 55 14.42 4.16 -18.05
CA ASP A 55 15.12 3.64 -19.24
C ASP A 55 16.48 4.31 -19.47
N ASP A 56 16.69 5.51 -18.94
CA ASP A 56 17.99 6.21 -18.95
C ASP A 56 18.93 5.78 -17.81
N GLY A 57 18.47 4.84 -16.96
CA GLY A 57 19.22 4.33 -15.81
C GLY A 57 19.06 5.14 -14.52
N SER A 58 18.38 6.29 -14.55
CA SER A 58 18.10 7.07 -13.34
C SER A 58 17.14 6.34 -12.40
N ILE A 59 17.23 6.64 -11.10
CA ILE A 59 16.43 6.00 -10.06
C ILE A 59 15.44 6.99 -9.47
N LEU A 60 14.16 6.60 -9.48
CA LEU A 60 13.06 7.34 -8.88
C LEU A 60 12.56 6.59 -7.64
N PRO A 61 12.86 7.06 -6.41
CA PRO A 61 12.26 6.52 -5.19
C PRO A 61 10.88 7.14 -4.92
N GLU A 62 10.24 6.73 -3.81
CA GLU A 62 8.95 7.17 -3.30
C GLU A 62 7.75 6.64 -4.13
N SER A 63 6.98 5.74 -3.53
CA SER A 63 5.88 5.04 -4.22
C SER A 63 4.78 5.96 -4.76
N ALA A 64 4.50 7.08 -4.09
CA ALA A 64 3.53 8.07 -4.56
C ALA A 64 4.06 8.83 -5.79
N VAL A 65 5.35 9.18 -5.79
CA VAL A 65 6.03 9.84 -6.93
C VAL A 65 6.11 8.89 -8.12
N ILE A 66 6.47 7.62 -7.88
CA ILE A 66 6.46 6.56 -8.91
C ILE A 66 5.07 6.44 -9.53
N GLY A 67 4.01 6.44 -8.70
CA GLY A 67 2.64 6.37 -9.16
C GLY A 67 2.26 7.52 -10.11
N GLU A 68 2.56 8.76 -9.75
CA GLU A 68 2.29 9.93 -10.61
C GLU A 68 3.14 9.89 -11.89
N TYR A 69 4.42 9.50 -11.80
CA TYR A 69 5.29 9.33 -12.98
C TYR A 69 4.72 8.31 -13.98
N LEU A 70 4.26 7.16 -13.48
CA LEU A 70 3.68 6.13 -14.34
C LEU A 70 2.36 6.58 -14.99
N GLU A 71 1.57 7.43 -14.32
CA GLU A 71 0.38 8.05 -14.91
C GLU A 71 0.73 9.04 -16.01
N ASP A 72 1.77 9.86 -15.82
CA ASP A 72 2.22 10.83 -16.81
C ASP A 72 2.85 10.14 -18.03
N ARG A 73 3.62 9.07 -17.81
CA ARG A 73 4.32 8.32 -18.87
C ARG A 73 3.40 7.41 -19.67
N PHE A 74 2.38 6.85 -19.00
CA PHE A 74 1.41 5.90 -19.57
C PHE A 74 -0.01 6.33 -19.16
N PRO A 75 -0.60 7.31 -19.84
CA PRO A 75 -1.89 7.86 -19.41
C PRO A 75 -3.06 6.87 -19.48
N GLU A 76 -2.96 5.81 -20.33
CA GLU A 76 -4.05 4.84 -20.50
C GLU A 76 -3.64 3.41 -20.09
N PRO A 77 -4.56 2.66 -19.47
CA PRO A 77 -5.81 3.10 -18.83
C PRO A 77 -5.52 4.02 -17.63
N ALA A 78 -6.30 5.10 -17.48
CA ALA A 78 -6.06 6.10 -16.45
C ALA A 78 -6.45 5.59 -15.04
N LEU A 79 -5.53 5.69 -14.08
CA LEU A 79 -5.81 5.52 -12.65
C LEU A 79 -5.87 6.88 -11.92
N ARG A 80 -5.80 7.96 -12.67
CA ARG A 80 -5.90 9.33 -12.19
C ARG A 80 -7.13 10.00 -12.84
N PRO A 81 -8.15 10.39 -12.04
CA PRO A 81 -9.36 11.02 -12.58
C PRO A 81 -9.08 12.26 -13.42
N ALA A 82 -9.81 12.43 -14.51
CA ALA A 82 -9.68 13.61 -15.39
C ALA A 82 -10.22 14.88 -14.73
N ASP A 83 -11.32 14.76 -13.96
CA ASP A 83 -11.90 15.88 -13.22
C ASP A 83 -10.96 16.35 -12.09
N PRO A 84 -10.61 17.66 -12.03
CA PRO A 84 -9.68 18.18 -11.04
C PRO A 84 -10.12 17.99 -9.58
N ALA A 85 -11.43 18.09 -9.29
CA ALA A 85 -11.94 17.93 -7.92
C ALA A 85 -11.84 16.48 -7.45
N THR A 86 -12.22 15.53 -8.30
CA THR A 86 -12.09 14.09 -8.04
C THR A 86 -10.62 13.68 -7.93
N ARG A 87 -9.75 14.26 -8.78
CA ARG A 87 -8.29 14.06 -8.69
C ARG A 87 -7.71 14.60 -7.39
N ALA A 88 -8.17 15.75 -6.92
CA ALA A 88 -7.77 16.30 -5.63
C ALA A 88 -8.17 15.37 -4.48
N ARG A 89 -9.39 14.80 -4.51
CA ARG A 89 -9.83 13.79 -3.52
C ARG A 89 -8.98 12.51 -3.58
N MET A 90 -8.65 12.03 -4.76
CA MET A 90 -7.73 10.89 -4.92
C MET A 90 -6.39 11.18 -4.23
N ARG A 91 -5.77 12.34 -4.48
CA ARG A 91 -4.51 12.74 -3.86
C ARG A 91 -4.63 12.91 -2.34
N LEU A 92 -5.76 13.49 -1.86
CA LEU A 92 -6.05 13.57 -0.43
C LEU A 92 -5.97 12.18 0.22
N LEU A 93 -6.61 11.17 -0.37
CA LEU A 93 -6.62 9.80 0.17
C LEU A 93 -5.23 9.16 0.15
N VAL A 94 -4.42 9.40 -0.89
CA VAL A 94 -3.02 8.94 -0.95
C VAL A 94 -2.20 9.59 0.17
N HIS A 95 -2.28 10.90 0.34
CA HIS A 95 -1.57 11.61 1.41
C HIS A 95 -2.07 11.23 2.80
N PHE A 96 -3.39 11.08 2.96
CA PHE A 96 -3.98 10.62 4.21
C PHE A 96 -3.45 9.25 4.61
N ALA A 97 -3.38 8.31 3.67
CA ALA A 97 -2.80 7.00 3.91
C ALA A 97 -1.35 7.09 4.42
N ASP A 98 -0.52 7.89 3.74
CA ASP A 98 0.91 7.99 4.04
C ASP A 98 1.19 8.73 5.37
N LEU A 99 0.41 9.78 5.68
CA LEU A 99 0.66 10.63 6.85
C LEU A 99 -0.02 10.12 8.13
N TYR A 100 -1.21 9.51 8.02
CA TYR A 100 -2.02 9.19 9.18
C TYR A 100 -2.18 7.69 9.44
N LEU A 101 -2.20 6.84 8.41
CA LEU A 101 -2.33 5.40 8.60
C LEU A 101 -0.98 4.69 8.70
N VAL A 102 -0.01 5.06 7.88
CA VAL A 102 1.28 4.37 7.80
C VAL A 102 2.06 4.40 9.12
N PRO A 103 2.27 5.54 9.81
CA PRO A 103 3.12 5.56 11.00
C PRO A 103 2.61 4.63 12.12
N PRO A 104 1.33 4.69 12.55
CA PRO A 104 0.85 3.79 13.58
C PRO A 104 0.76 2.33 13.11
N LEU A 105 0.42 2.05 11.84
CA LEU A 105 0.44 0.69 11.30
C LEU A 105 1.84 0.09 11.29
N VAL A 106 2.86 0.85 10.92
CA VAL A 106 4.27 0.38 10.98
C VAL A 106 4.69 0.07 12.42
N ALA A 107 4.24 0.85 13.39
CA ALA A 107 4.49 0.57 14.79
C ALA A 107 3.79 -0.72 15.24
N LEU A 108 2.53 -0.97 14.81
CA LEU A 108 1.81 -2.23 15.09
C LEU A 108 2.47 -3.44 14.42
N PHE A 109 3.05 -3.31 13.24
CA PHE A 109 3.80 -4.38 12.59
C PHE A 109 4.92 -4.93 13.48
N LYS A 110 5.65 -4.05 14.15
CA LYS A 110 6.71 -4.44 15.10
C LYS A 110 6.16 -5.21 16.30
N GLN A 111 4.87 -5.06 16.61
CA GLN A 111 4.17 -5.76 17.70
C GLN A 111 3.60 -7.13 17.29
N ALA A 112 3.70 -7.50 16.01
CA ALA A 112 3.23 -8.80 15.53
C ALA A 112 3.98 -9.97 16.16
N ASN A 113 5.28 -9.80 16.47
CA ASN A 113 6.07 -10.80 17.18
C ASN A 113 5.67 -10.83 18.68
N PRO A 114 5.09 -11.94 19.19
CA PRO A 114 4.68 -12.02 20.59
C PRO A 114 5.79 -11.78 21.61
N ALA A 115 7.04 -12.18 21.27
CA ALA A 115 8.19 -12.04 22.17
C ALA A 115 8.63 -10.57 22.39
N GLN A 116 8.22 -9.67 21.49
CA GLN A 116 8.58 -8.24 21.54
C GLN A 116 7.35 -7.34 21.74
N ARG A 117 6.16 -7.95 21.93
CA ARG A 117 4.90 -7.23 22.01
C ARG A 117 4.75 -6.47 23.32
N SER A 118 4.46 -5.18 23.24
CA SER A 118 4.07 -4.33 24.36
C SER A 118 2.56 -4.03 24.28
N ALA A 119 1.80 -4.47 25.27
CA ALA A 119 0.35 -4.20 25.33
C ALA A 119 0.05 -2.70 25.37
N ALA A 120 0.89 -1.90 26.01
CA ALA A 120 0.73 -0.45 26.06
C ALA A 120 0.90 0.20 24.66
N VAL A 121 1.94 -0.22 23.92
CA VAL A 121 2.17 0.28 22.55
C VAL A 121 1.03 -0.16 21.62
N VAL A 122 0.56 -1.40 21.73
CA VAL A 122 -0.57 -1.90 20.95
C VAL A 122 -1.81 -1.06 21.21
N ALA A 123 -2.18 -0.86 22.47
CA ALA A 123 -3.36 -0.06 22.83
C ALA A 123 -3.25 1.38 22.31
N GLU A 124 -2.12 2.04 22.51
CA GLU A 124 -1.86 3.42 22.06
C GLU A 124 -2.01 3.55 20.53
N ARG A 125 -1.40 2.65 19.75
CA ARG A 125 -1.44 2.74 18.28
C ARG A 125 -2.82 2.39 17.73
N ILE A 126 -3.55 1.47 18.35
CA ILE A 126 -4.93 1.17 17.97
C ILE A 126 -5.83 2.39 18.22
N GLU A 127 -5.72 3.03 19.38
CA GLU A 127 -6.48 4.24 19.69
C GLU A 127 -6.16 5.41 18.76
N GLU A 128 -4.90 5.55 18.33
CA GLU A 128 -4.49 6.52 17.31
C GLU A 128 -5.13 6.24 15.93
N LEU A 129 -5.27 4.98 15.55
CA LEU A 129 -5.84 4.59 14.26
C LEU A 129 -7.36 4.71 14.18
N ARG A 130 -8.11 4.58 15.30
CA ARG A 130 -9.57 4.63 15.31
C ARG A 130 -10.13 5.89 14.63
N PRO A 131 -9.76 7.12 15.07
CA PRO A 131 -10.23 8.34 14.41
C PRO A 131 -9.75 8.45 12.96
N CYS A 132 -8.58 7.91 12.61
CA CYS A 132 -8.09 7.91 11.23
C CYS A 132 -8.99 7.05 10.32
N TYR A 133 -9.45 5.90 10.79
CA TYR A 133 -10.41 5.08 10.04
C TYR A 133 -11.79 5.75 9.90
N ASP A 134 -12.25 6.47 10.92
CA ASP A 134 -13.51 7.23 10.86
C ASP A 134 -13.42 8.38 9.85
N GLN A 135 -12.31 9.12 9.86
CA GLN A 135 -12.03 10.18 8.90
C GLN A 135 -11.92 9.63 7.47
N LEU A 136 -11.17 8.54 7.29
CA LEU A 136 -11.06 7.88 5.99
C LEU A 136 -12.42 7.44 5.46
N ALA A 137 -13.26 6.85 6.31
CA ALA A 137 -14.62 6.45 5.93
C ALA A 137 -15.46 7.65 5.43
N GLY A 138 -15.27 8.83 6.04
CA GLY A 138 -15.90 10.08 5.61
C GLY A 138 -15.35 10.64 4.29
N PHE A 139 -14.09 10.34 3.95
CA PHE A 139 -13.47 10.78 2.70
C PHE A 139 -13.77 9.86 1.50
N LEU A 140 -14.14 8.60 1.73
CA LEU A 140 -14.47 7.68 0.66
C LEU A 140 -15.72 8.16 -0.12
N GLY A 141 -15.67 7.97 -1.44
CA GLY A 141 -16.80 8.24 -2.30
C GLY A 141 -17.93 7.21 -2.15
N PRO A 142 -19.11 7.48 -2.76
CA PRO A 142 -20.25 6.55 -2.72
C PRO A 142 -20.06 5.30 -3.61
N GLY A 143 -19.08 5.33 -4.52
CA GLY A 143 -18.80 4.26 -5.48
C GLY A 143 -18.13 3.03 -4.87
N PRO A 144 -17.85 2.01 -5.72
CA PRO A 144 -17.15 0.81 -5.29
C PRO A 144 -15.68 1.04 -4.99
N TYR A 145 -15.06 2.07 -5.58
CA TYR A 145 -13.66 2.44 -5.34
C TYR A 145 -13.56 3.71 -4.50
N ALA A 146 -12.35 4.06 -4.11
CA ALA A 146 -12.10 5.12 -3.13
C ALA A 146 -12.69 6.49 -3.51
N VAL A 147 -12.69 6.85 -4.80
CA VAL A 147 -13.19 8.14 -5.28
C VAL A 147 -14.25 8.07 -6.37
N GLY A 148 -14.69 6.87 -6.77
CA GLY A 148 -15.67 6.75 -7.84
C GLY A 148 -15.96 5.33 -8.31
N ALA A 149 -16.23 5.17 -9.61
CA ALA A 149 -16.61 3.91 -10.22
C ALA A 149 -15.40 3.08 -10.70
N GLU A 150 -14.23 3.69 -10.83
CA GLU A 150 -13.03 3.08 -11.38
C GLU A 150 -11.90 3.03 -10.35
N LEU A 151 -11.00 2.05 -10.52
CA LEU A 151 -9.77 1.94 -9.72
C LEU A 151 -8.90 3.20 -9.90
N THR A 152 -8.36 3.71 -8.79
CA THR A 152 -7.49 4.89 -8.81
C THR A 152 -6.21 4.68 -8.00
N LEU A 153 -5.27 5.63 -8.08
CA LEU A 153 -4.06 5.63 -7.23
C LEU A 153 -4.40 5.64 -5.73
N ALA A 154 -5.57 6.14 -5.33
CA ALA A 154 -6.02 6.06 -3.94
C ALA A 154 -6.25 4.61 -3.50
N ASP A 155 -6.89 3.81 -4.35
CA ASP A 155 -7.10 2.38 -4.09
C ASP A 155 -5.78 1.63 -4.04
N CYS A 156 -4.85 1.95 -4.96
CA CYS A 156 -3.51 1.37 -4.96
C CYS A 156 -2.76 1.66 -3.65
N ALA A 157 -2.96 2.85 -3.07
CA ALA A 157 -2.34 3.25 -1.81
C ALA A 157 -2.99 2.59 -0.59
N LEU A 158 -4.31 2.57 -0.55
CA LEU A 158 -5.08 2.09 0.60
C LEU A 158 -5.10 0.56 0.71
N PHE A 159 -5.26 -0.16 -0.43
CA PHE A 159 -5.41 -1.61 -0.40
C PHE A 159 -4.29 -2.34 0.37
N PRO A 160 -2.99 -2.10 0.10
CA PRO A 160 -1.94 -2.80 0.82
C PRO A 160 -1.93 -2.52 2.33
N LEU A 161 -2.30 -1.31 2.75
CA LEU A 161 -2.40 -0.97 4.16
C LEU A 161 -3.54 -1.74 4.84
N PHE A 162 -4.69 -1.84 4.18
CA PHE A 162 -5.83 -2.60 4.69
C PHE A 162 -5.61 -4.11 4.61
N PHE A 163 -4.82 -4.62 3.64
CA PHE A 163 -4.37 -6.01 3.65
C PHE A 163 -3.71 -6.38 4.99
N PHE A 164 -2.88 -5.48 5.51
CA PHE A 164 -2.22 -5.70 6.79
C PHE A 164 -3.11 -5.31 7.97
N ALA A 165 -3.80 -4.20 7.95
CA ALA A 165 -4.63 -3.74 9.06
C ALA A 165 -5.70 -4.77 9.44
N THR A 166 -6.43 -5.34 8.47
CA THR A 166 -7.46 -6.36 8.71
C THR A 166 -6.92 -7.67 9.29
N ARG A 167 -5.61 -7.88 9.24
CA ARG A 167 -4.93 -9.04 9.85
C ARG A 167 -4.27 -8.71 11.18
N LEU A 168 -3.65 -7.52 11.29
CA LEU A 168 -2.96 -7.08 12.50
C LEU A 168 -3.92 -6.81 13.66
N HIS A 169 -5.03 -6.12 13.42
CA HIS A 169 -5.97 -5.79 14.48
C HIS A 169 -6.48 -7.06 15.19
N PRO A 170 -7.03 -8.09 14.49
CA PRO A 170 -7.43 -9.33 15.15
C PRO A 170 -6.27 -10.09 15.82
N LEU A 171 -5.08 -10.10 15.20
CA LEU A 171 -3.89 -10.71 15.79
C LEU A 171 -3.48 -10.06 17.13
N LEU A 172 -3.77 -8.77 17.28
CA LEU A 172 -3.45 -7.96 18.44
C LEU A 172 -4.63 -7.81 19.42
N GLY A 173 -5.74 -8.54 19.21
CA GLY A 173 -6.90 -8.58 20.09
C GLY A 173 -7.92 -7.48 19.89
N ASP A 174 -7.85 -6.77 18.75
CA ASP A 174 -8.82 -5.74 18.36
C ASP A 174 -9.71 -6.22 17.19
N LYS A 175 -10.75 -5.46 16.87
CA LYS A 175 -11.67 -5.76 15.77
C LYS A 175 -11.07 -5.36 14.41
N ASP A 176 -11.50 -6.05 13.36
CA ASP A 176 -11.24 -5.63 11.99
C ASP A 176 -11.69 -4.18 11.77
N PRO A 177 -10.80 -3.27 11.29
CA PRO A 177 -11.13 -1.86 11.14
C PRO A 177 -12.26 -1.57 10.15
N THR A 178 -12.58 -2.53 9.26
CA THR A 178 -13.69 -2.40 8.29
C THR A 178 -15.04 -2.81 8.86
N ALA A 179 -15.08 -3.59 9.95
CA ALA A 179 -16.28 -4.26 10.43
C ALA A 179 -17.40 -3.30 10.89
N GLU A 180 -17.02 -2.18 11.51
CA GLU A 180 -17.97 -1.22 12.11
C GLU A 180 -18.15 0.06 11.26
N ARG A 181 -17.57 0.10 10.05
CA ARG A 181 -17.57 1.27 9.17
C ARG A 181 -18.09 0.93 7.79
N ALA A 182 -19.37 1.12 7.56
CA ALA A 182 -20.02 0.73 6.31
C ALA A 182 -19.32 1.23 5.02
N PRO A 183 -18.80 2.49 4.94
CA PRO A 183 -18.05 2.94 3.77
C PRO A 183 -16.75 2.15 3.54
N LEU A 184 -15.99 1.86 4.60
CA LEU A 184 -14.77 1.05 4.51
C LEU A 184 -15.06 -0.40 4.14
N SER A 185 -16.10 -1.01 4.75
CA SER A 185 -16.52 -2.37 4.43
C SER A 185 -16.93 -2.50 2.96
N ARG A 186 -17.74 -1.56 2.45
CA ARG A 186 -18.16 -1.54 1.04
C ARG A 186 -16.97 -1.43 0.10
N TRP A 187 -16.09 -0.45 0.35
CA TRP A 187 -14.87 -0.26 -0.43
C TRP A 187 -13.98 -1.50 -0.41
N TRP A 188 -13.71 -2.05 0.78
CA TRP A 188 -12.85 -3.22 0.96
C TRP A 188 -13.35 -4.46 0.23
N GLN A 189 -14.67 -4.69 0.24
CA GLN A 189 -15.29 -5.80 -0.49
C GLN A 189 -15.23 -5.59 -2.01
N ALA A 190 -15.39 -4.37 -2.47
CA ALA A 190 -15.40 -4.04 -3.89
C ALA A 190 -14.00 -4.03 -4.50
N VAL A 191 -13.03 -3.36 -3.87
CA VAL A 191 -11.67 -3.22 -4.39
C VAL A 191 -10.98 -4.57 -4.57
N ARG A 192 -11.25 -5.54 -3.71
CA ARG A 192 -10.69 -6.91 -3.75
C ARG A 192 -11.20 -7.76 -4.93
N ARG A 193 -12.13 -7.25 -5.73
CA ARG A 193 -12.61 -7.93 -6.94
C ARG A 193 -11.87 -7.51 -8.20
N HIS A 194 -11.08 -6.47 -8.16
CA HIS A 194 -10.29 -6.01 -9.30
C HIS A 194 -9.09 -6.93 -9.54
N ASP A 195 -8.86 -7.37 -10.79
CA ASP A 195 -7.86 -8.41 -11.14
C ASP A 195 -6.45 -8.06 -10.65
N ALA A 196 -6.01 -6.81 -10.81
CA ALA A 196 -4.71 -6.37 -10.32
C ALA A 196 -4.59 -6.46 -8.78
N ILE A 197 -5.68 -6.20 -8.07
CA ILE A 197 -5.76 -6.31 -6.62
C ILE A 197 -5.75 -7.78 -6.20
N VAL A 198 -6.54 -8.63 -6.85
CA VAL A 198 -6.56 -10.09 -6.61
C VAL A 198 -5.16 -10.68 -6.74
N ARG A 199 -4.44 -10.29 -7.79
CA ARG A 199 -3.06 -10.74 -8.00
C ARG A 199 -2.14 -10.30 -6.86
N VAL A 200 -2.15 -9.04 -6.47
CA VAL A 200 -1.29 -8.51 -5.40
C VAL A 200 -1.70 -9.05 -4.03
N ASP A 201 -3.00 -9.25 -3.76
CA ASP A 201 -3.50 -9.92 -2.54
C ASP A 201 -2.89 -11.32 -2.40
N GLY A 202 -2.90 -12.11 -3.48
CA GLY A 202 -2.30 -13.44 -3.51
C GLY A 202 -0.76 -13.42 -3.31
N GLU A 203 -0.06 -12.46 -3.93
CA GLU A 203 1.39 -12.30 -3.77
C GLU A 203 1.75 -11.92 -2.33
N LEU A 204 1.02 -10.97 -1.72
CA LEU A 204 1.19 -10.57 -0.32
C LEU A 204 0.88 -11.72 0.64
N ALA A 205 -0.21 -12.45 0.42
CA ALA A 205 -0.60 -13.57 1.27
C ALA A 205 0.45 -14.69 1.23
N LYS A 206 0.96 -15.05 0.04
CA LYS A 206 2.03 -16.03 -0.12
C LYS A 206 3.32 -15.60 0.59
N ALA A 207 3.72 -14.35 0.42
CA ALA A 207 4.93 -13.82 1.05
C ALA A 207 4.79 -13.75 2.57
N LEU A 208 3.61 -13.39 3.09
CA LEU A 208 3.34 -13.37 4.52
C LEU A 208 3.41 -14.78 5.12
N ALA A 209 2.82 -15.76 4.48
CA ALA A 209 2.89 -17.16 4.92
C ALA A 209 4.33 -17.68 4.94
N ALA A 210 5.14 -17.38 3.92
CA ALA A 210 6.56 -17.76 3.87
C ALA A 210 7.37 -17.10 5.00
N SER A 211 7.13 -15.82 5.28
CA SER A 211 7.78 -15.10 6.38
C SER A 211 7.46 -15.71 7.75
N MET A 212 6.21 -16.11 7.98
CA MET A 212 5.79 -16.75 9.23
C MET A 212 6.36 -18.17 9.39
N ALA A 213 6.56 -18.90 8.31
CA ALA A 213 7.17 -20.24 8.33
C ALA A 213 8.67 -20.17 8.62
N GLY A 214 9.38 -19.16 8.10
CA GLY A 214 10.82 -18.96 8.33
C GLY A 214 11.18 -18.35 9.69
N ALA A 215 10.19 -17.87 10.44
CA ALA A 215 10.36 -17.32 11.80
C ALA A 215 10.17 -18.36 12.91
N ARG A 216 9.87 -19.62 12.57
CA ARG A 216 9.80 -20.78 13.48
C ARG A 216 11.11 -21.53 13.49
#